data_e252179f1024f4d6ce603ec829072204
#
_entry.id   e252179f1024f4d6ce603ec829072204
#
_cell.length_a   1.000
_cell.length_b   1.000
_cell.length_c   1.000
_cell.angle_alpha   90.00
_cell.angle_beta   90.00
_cell.angle_gamma   90.00
#
_symmetry.space_group_name_H-M   'P 1'
#
loop_
_entity.id
_entity.type
_entity.pdbx_description
1 polymer ?
#
loop_
_entity_poly.entity_id
_entity_poly.type
_entity_poly.pdbx_seq_one_letter_code
_entity_poly.pdbx_strand_id
1 'polypeptide(L)' 'MVFIGEWEQDDFRKYSSDGAGKLLLMEMLLDELKDKVESYDVLWEDIGYETAAFVFKCPKCGKKVVVCQDY' A
#
# COMPACT_ATOMS: atom_id res chain seq x y z
N MET A 1 -10.58 -5.73 -10.70
CA MET A 1 -9.58 -4.65 -10.54
C MET A 1 -8.39 -4.89 -11.44
N VAL A 2 -7.72 -3.81 -11.84
CA VAL A 2 -6.55 -3.88 -12.71
C VAL A 2 -5.29 -3.82 -11.87
N PHE A 3 -4.39 -4.79 -12.04
CA PHE A 3 -3.10 -4.79 -11.35
C PHE A 3 -2.20 -3.72 -11.95
N ILE A 4 -1.69 -2.83 -11.10
CA ILE A 4 -0.77 -1.76 -11.50
C ILE A 4 0.68 -2.19 -11.34
N GLY A 5 1.01 -2.81 -10.22
CA GLY A 5 2.37 -3.25 -9.96
C GLY A 5 2.65 -3.43 -8.47
N GLU A 6 3.87 -3.88 -8.18
CA GLU A 6 4.38 -3.96 -6.82
C GLU A 6 5.07 -2.63 -6.50
N TRP A 7 4.64 -2.01 -5.39
CA TRP A 7 5.22 -0.74 -4.93
C TRP A 7 6.14 -0.96 -3.74
N GLU A 8 7.22 -0.20 -3.73
CA GLU A 8 8.13 -0.09 -2.59
C GLU A 8 7.86 1.22 -1.85
N GLN A 9 8.58 1.47 -0.76
CA GLN A 9 8.43 2.70 0.03
C GLN A 9 8.61 3.96 -0.83
N ASP A 10 9.57 3.94 -1.75
CA ASP A 10 9.84 5.09 -2.63
C ASP A 10 8.65 5.42 -3.52
N ASP A 11 7.93 4.41 -4.00
CA ASP A 11 6.74 4.61 -4.81
C ASP A 11 5.64 5.32 -4.01
N PHE A 12 5.43 4.90 -2.77
CA PHE A 12 4.45 5.56 -1.90
C PHE A 12 4.84 7.00 -1.60
N ARG A 13 6.12 7.27 -1.35
CA ARG A 13 6.62 8.63 -1.13
C ARG A 13 6.40 9.51 -2.35
N LYS A 14 6.64 8.97 -3.54
CA LYS A 14 6.50 9.69 -4.80
C LYS A 14 5.08 10.15 -5.03
N TYR A 15 4.10 9.32 -4.71
CA TYR A 15 2.69 9.63 -4.95
C TYR A 15 1.98 10.21 -3.73
N SER A 16 2.66 10.32 -2.59
CA SER A 16 2.11 10.90 -1.39
C SER A 16 2.16 12.43 -1.44
N SER A 17 1.09 13.09 -1.01
CA SER A 17 1.03 14.54 -0.99
C SER A 17 1.95 15.15 0.09
N ASP A 18 2.23 14.40 1.16
CA ASP A 18 3.12 14.85 2.23
C ASP A 18 4.57 14.39 2.06
N GLY A 19 4.84 13.57 1.04
CA GLY A 19 6.17 13.05 0.77
C GLY A 19 6.63 11.92 1.69
N ALA A 20 5.85 11.59 2.71
CA ALA A 20 6.22 10.53 3.67
C ALA A 20 5.83 9.13 3.18
N GLY A 21 4.69 9.01 2.51
CA GLY A 21 4.23 7.74 1.94
C GLY A 21 3.43 6.85 2.87
N LYS A 22 3.67 6.90 4.17
CA LYS A 22 3.00 6.05 5.15
C LYS A 22 1.49 6.30 5.20
N LEU A 23 1.07 7.56 5.19
CA LEU A 23 -0.35 7.90 5.20
C LEU A 23 -1.04 7.42 3.92
N LEU A 24 -0.35 7.52 2.79
CA LEU A 24 -0.88 7.01 1.52
C LEU A 24 -1.09 5.50 1.60
N LEU A 25 -0.13 4.77 2.15
CA LEU A 25 -0.28 3.33 2.37
C LEU A 25 -1.51 3.02 3.23
N MET A 26 -1.70 3.74 4.32
CA MET A 26 -2.84 3.56 5.22
C MET A 26 -4.17 3.81 4.52
N GLU A 27 -4.24 4.84 3.68
CA GLU A 27 -5.44 5.16 2.93
C GLU A 27 -5.76 4.14 1.84
N MET A 28 -4.73 3.63 1.17
CA MET A 28 -4.89 2.70 0.04
C MET A 28 -5.08 1.26 0.49
N LEU A 29 -4.70 0.93 1.73
CA LEU A 29 -4.78 -0.43 2.23
C LEU A 29 -6.22 -0.93 2.21
N LEU A 30 -6.42 -2.15 1.71
CA LEU A 30 -7.74 -2.77 1.65
C LEU A 30 -8.34 -2.87 3.05
N ASP A 31 -9.63 -2.50 3.20
CA ASP A 31 -10.28 -2.44 4.51
C ASP A 31 -10.21 -3.76 5.28
N GLU A 32 -10.31 -4.89 4.58
CA GLU A 32 -10.19 -6.21 5.20
C GLU A 32 -8.81 -6.43 5.84
N LEU A 33 -7.78 -5.80 5.28
CA LEU A 33 -6.42 -5.92 5.80
C LEU A 33 -6.14 -4.94 6.93
N LYS A 34 -6.88 -3.83 7.00
CA LYS A 34 -6.72 -2.84 8.08
C LYS A 34 -6.96 -3.46 9.44
N ASP A 35 -7.93 -4.35 9.54
CA ASP A 35 -8.26 -5.04 10.80
C ASP A 35 -7.19 -6.04 11.22
N LYS A 36 -6.37 -6.51 10.27
CA LYS A 36 -5.32 -7.50 10.53
C LYS A 36 -3.96 -6.87 10.84
N VAL A 37 -3.81 -5.58 10.58
CA VAL A 37 -2.54 -4.88 10.81
C VAL A 37 -2.46 -4.45 12.27
N GLU A 38 -1.48 -4.98 12.99
CA GLU A 38 -1.26 -4.62 14.38
C GLU A 38 -0.57 -3.26 14.51
N SER A 39 0.36 -2.96 13.60
CA SER A 39 1.09 -1.71 13.60
C SER A 39 1.40 -1.26 12.18
N TYR A 40 0.94 -0.07 11.81
CA TYR A 40 1.25 0.52 10.51
C TYR A 40 2.72 0.88 10.40
N ASP A 41 3.38 1.21 11.50
CA ASP A 41 4.82 1.50 11.49
C ASP A 41 5.63 0.29 11.08
N VAL A 42 5.32 -0.88 11.64
CA VAL A 42 5.99 -2.13 11.29
C VAL A 42 5.68 -2.50 9.84
N LEU A 43 4.43 -2.41 9.43
CA LEU A 43 4.04 -2.70 8.06
C LEU A 43 4.80 -1.80 7.07
N TRP A 44 4.88 -0.51 7.37
CA TRP A 44 5.59 0.45 6.53
C TRP A 44 7.08 0.11 6.40
N GLU A 45 7.72 -0.24 7.50
CA GLU A 45 9.15 -0.60 7.52
C GLU A 45 9.42 -1.88 6.73
N ASP A 46 8.49 -2.84 6.74
CA ASP A 46 8.66 -4.13 6.07
C ASP A 46 8.43 -4.05 4.55
N ILE A 47 7.76 -3.01 4.07
CA ILE A 47 7.50 -2.85 2.64
C ILE A 47 8.81 -2.73 1.86
N GLY A 48 8.96 -3.61 0.86
CA GLY A 48 10.17 -3.70 0.06
C GLY A 48 11.23 -4.64 0.65
N TYR A 49 11.04 -5.11 1.87
CA TYR A 49 11.94 -6.06 2.54
C TYR A 49 11.28 -7.42 2.73
N GLU A 50 10.42 -7.56 3.72
CA GLU A 50 9.73 -8.82 4.00
C GLU A 50 8.28 -8.83 3.50
N THR A 51 7.74 -7.68 3.17
CA THR A 51 6.36 -7.52 2.71
C THR A 51 6.32 -6.92 1.32
N ALA A 52 5.53 -7.54 0.43
CA ALA A 52 5.24 -6.99 -0.88
C ALA A 52 3.93 -6.21 -0.84
N ALA A 53 3.91 -5.04 -1.45
CA ALA A 53 2.71 -4.22 -1.59
C ALA A 53 2.25 -4.24 -3.04
N PHE A 54 1.16 -4.94 -3.31
CA PHE A 54 0.58 -5.02 -4.66
C PHE A 54 -0.53 -3.98 -4.81
N VAL A 55 -0.41 -3.15 -5.83
CA VAL A 55 -1.35 -2.05 -6.07
C VAL A 55 -2.29 -2.41 -7.21
N PHE A 56 -3.58 -2.23 -6.97
CA PHE A 56 -4.65 -2.45 -7.95
C PHE A 56 -5.45 -1.17 -8.12
N LYS A 57 -6.04 -1.00 -9.29
CA LYS A 57 -6.89 0.15 -9.60
C LYS A 57 -8.27 -0.32 -9.97
N CYS A 58 -9.30 0.32 -9.40
CA CYS A 58 -10.68 0.08 -9.79
C CYS A 58 -10.95 0.75 -11.14
N PRO A 59 -11.38 -0.01 -12.17
CA PRO A 59 -11.62 0.56 -13.51
C PRO A 59 -12.83 1.50 -13.56
N LYS A 60 -13.74 1.40 -12.59
CA LYS A 60 -14.96 2.22 -12.56
C LYS A 60 -14.74 3.57 -11.89
N CYS A 61 -14.07 3.60 -10.75
CA CYS A 61 -13.90 4.83 -9.95
C CYS A 61 -12.48 5.37 -9.96
N GLY A 62 -11.52 4.62 -10.49
CA GLY A 62 -10.12 5.01 -10.51
C GLY A 62 -9.41 4.94 -9.18
N LYS A 63 -10.08 4.47 -8.13
CA LYS A 63 -9.50 4.33 -6.80
C LYS A 63 -8.45 3.23 -6.79
N LYS A 64 -7.30 3.53 -6.18
CA LYS A 64 -6.22 2.55 -5.99
C LYS A 64 -6.36 1.89 -4.63
N VAL A 65 -6.11 0.58 -4.58
CA VAL A 65 -6.07 -0.19 -3.33
C VAL A 65 -4.78 -0.98 -3.27
N VAL A 66 -4.33 -1.24 -2.05
CA VAL A 66 -3.09 -1.98 -1.78
C VAL A 66 -3.41 -3.27 -1.06
N VAL A 67 -2.81 -4.35 -1.51
CA VAL A 67 -2.82 -5.64 -0.82
C VAL A 67 -1.39 -5.96 -0.44
N CYS A 68 -1.16 -6.20 0.85
CA CYS A 68 0.17 -6.54 1.36
C CYS A 68 0.26 -8.03 1.62
N GLN A 69 1.37 -8.64 1.21
CA GLN A 69 1.65 -10.05 1.44
C GLN A 69 3.10 -10.23 1.85
N ASP A 70 3.35 -11.15 2.76
CA ASP A 70 4.71 -11.52 3.13
C ASP A 70 5.38 -12.29 1.99
N TYR A 71 6.65 -12.04 1.79
CA TYR A 71 7.44 -12.77 0.80
C TYR A 71 7.62 -14.25 1.18
#